data_9988fcff344df9128e5da5dff202a146
#
_entry.id   9988fcff344df9128e5da5dff202a146
#
_cell.length_a   1.000
_cell.length_b   1.000
_cell.length_c   1.000
_cell.angle_alpha   90.00
_cell.angle_beta   90.00
_cell.angle_gamma   90.00
#
_symmetry.space_group_name_H-M   'P 1'
#
loop_
_entity.id
_entity.type
_entity.pdbx_description
1 polymer ?
#
loop_
_entity_poly.entity_id
_entity_poly.type
_entity_poly.pdbx_seq_one_letter_code
_entity_poly.pdbx_strand_id
1 'polypeptide(L)'
;VATADGAGFSFARSALEHAPVGRAFGALWEGVPELIAYDAKHLIGALRLPLRVPADDPMIAAHLLDPGRTFIDIADAVRSSLDRTLDDEPAAAADAAGRLARVLRAQLEARGQLALYTDVELPLTGVLAALERNGIKLDPDALHELSARVDADVTRLQAEIFALAGEPINLGSPQQHGPILFDKNGLPAGRQNKTGYATGIDVLAGLARSFPIAANVLEYREVSKLKNTYIDVLPGLVDPRDGRLHTVFNQTATATGRLSSTNPNLQNIPVRSELGRRIRKAFVAPGERVLLAADYSQIELRLMAHLSGDAAMRAAFHEGQDIHDFTARKIFDVGPFADVTPNQRRMAKSVNFGLLYGMSDFGLAQRLEIERGQARAITQAYFERFPGVRAYIERCLEEGRERGYVETLLGRRRYMPDLRSRNFALRAAAEREATNAPLQGSAADLMKLAMVRLDRALASAGLDAPMLLQIHDELILEVAPEDLAAVGRTVKDEMEHAMKLSVPIEATLKSGRTWYDVVEFELDDLV
;
A
#
# COMPACT_ATOMS: atom_id res chain seq x y z
N VAL A 1 -15.58 17.67 -23.74
CA VAL A 1 -15.59 16.59 -24.73
C VAL A 1 -14.97 17.10 -26.01
N ALA A 2 -14.11 16.35 -26.64
CA ALA A 2 -13.57 16.62 -27.96
C ALA A 2 -13.76 15.42 -28.88
N THR A 3 -13.96 15.68 -30.16
CA THR A 3 -14.05 14.66 -31.20
C THR A 3 -12.70 14.47 -31.90
N ALA A 4 -12.53 13.38 -32.65
CA ALA A 4 -11.26 13.07 -33.32
C ALA A 4 -10.85 14.11 -34.37
N ASP A 5 -11.79 14.85 -34.95
CA ASP A 5 -11.57 15.95 -35.87
C ASP A 5 -11.25 17.30 -35.22
N GLY A 6 -11.16 17.34 -33.87
CA GLY A 6 -10.74 18.49 -33.12
C GLY A 6 -11.90 19.43 -32.69
N ALA A 7 -13.16 19.10 -32.98
CA ALA A 7 -14.28 19.87 -32.43
C ALA A 7 -14.39 19.65 -30.92
N GLY A 8 -14.39 20.73 -30.14
CA GLY A 8 -14.47 20.69 -28.68
C GLY A 8 -15.77 21.28 -28.17
N PHE A 9 -16.35 20.65 -27.14
CA PHE A 9 -17.56 21.10 -26.47
C PHE A 9 -17.32 21.12 -24.96
N SER A 10 -17.69 22.21 -24.32
CA SER A 10 -17.71 22.33 -22.86
C SER A 10 -19.13 22.59 -22.37
N PHE A 11 -19.45 22.03 -21.22
CA PHE A 11 -20.73 22.26 -20.54
C PHE A 11 -20.55 22.21 -19.03
N ALA A 12 -21.37 22.93 -18.29
CA ALA A 12 -21.34 22.91 -16.85
C ALA A 12 -21.79 21.53 -16.32
N ARG A 13 -21.19 21.06 -15.23
CA ARG A 13 -21.61 19.82 -14.55
C ARG A 13 -23.12 19.80 -14.24
N SER A 14 -23.67 20.94 -13.81
CA SER A 14 -25.12 21.10 -13.55
C SER A 14 -26.01 20.82 -14.75
N ALA A 15 -25.50 20.93 -15.98
CA ALA A 15 -26.26 20.56 -17.16
C ALA A 15 -26.56 19.05 -17.22
N LEU A 16 -25.70 18.21 -16.63
CA LEU A 16 -25.90 16.76 -16.56
C LEU A 16 -27.00 16.35 -15.57
N GLU A 17 -27.35 17.23 -14.63
CA GLU A 17 -28.47 17.04 -13.68
C GLU A 17 -29.80 17.13 -14.38
N HIS A 18 -29.86 17.77 -15.56
CA HIS A 18 -31.02 17.77 -16.45
C HIS A 18 -31.16 16.36 -17.07
N ALA A 19 -32.21 15.65 -16.71
CA ALA A 19 -32.41 14.26 -17.09
C ALA A 19 -32.21 13.92 -18.59
N PRO A 20 -32.66 14.73 -19.57
CA PRO A 20 -32.39 14.51 -20.98
C PRO A 20 -30.89 14.61 -21.33
N VAL A 21 -30.21 15.62 -20.77
CA VAL A 21 -28.78 15.85 -21.04
C VAL A 21 -27.93 14.76 -20.38
N GLY A 22 -28.23 14.39 -19.15
CA GLY A 22 -27.57 13.31 -18.43
C GLY A 22 -27.71 11.96 -19.16
N ARG A 23 -28.93 11.65 -19.66
CA ARG A 23 -29.13 10.42 -20.48
C ARG A 23 -28.35 10.45 -21.79
N ALA A 24 -28.37 11.58 -22.50
CA ALA A 24 -27.64 11.72 -23.75
C ALA A 24 -26.11 11.57 -23.52
N PHE A 25 -25.59 12.14 -22.44
CA PHE A 25 -24.18 12.00 -22.07
C PHE A 25 -23.85 10.56 -21.65
N GLY A 26 -24.71 9.89 -20.90
CA GLY A 26 -24.57 8.49 -20.56
C GLY A 26 -24.53 7.61 -21.80
N ALA A 27 -25.46 7.81 -22.74
CA ALA A 27 -25.46 7.08 -24.01
C ALA A 27 -24.21 7.36 -24.87
N LEU A 28 -23.70 8.60 -24.87
CA LEU A 28 -22.44 8.93 -25.50
C LEU A 28 -21.28 8.18 -24.80
N TRP A 29 -21.23 8.22 -23.48
CA TRP A 29 -20.21 7.54 -22.68
C TRP A 29 -20.15 6.03 -22.95
N GLU A 30 -21.30 5.37 -23.07
CA GLU A 30 -21.39 3.95 -23.34
C GLU A 30 -21.15 3.61 -24.83
N GLY A 31 -21.60 4.47 -25.73
CA GLY A 31 -21.66 4.18 -27.17
C GLY A 31 -20.40 4.49 -27.95
N VAL A 32 -19.48 5.34 -27.46
CA VAL A 32 -18.24 5.63 -28.21
C VAL A 32 -17.28 4.43 -28.16
N PRO A 33 -16.72 4.00 -29.31
CA PRO A 33 -15.84 2.84 -29.35
C PRO A 33 -14.52 3.08 -28.59
N GLU A 34 -13.97 4.28 -28.69
CA GLU A 34 -12.72 4.68 -28.04
C GLU A 34 -12.98 5.90 -27.15
N LEU A 35 -12.81 5.69 -25.85
CA LEU A 35 -12.91 6.73 -24.84
C LEU A 35 -11.52 7.08 -24.33
N ILE A 36 -11.07 8.32 -24.53
CA ILE A 36 -9.85 8.87 -23.93
C ILE A 36 -10.28 9.85 -22.84
N ALA A 37 -9.82 9.65 -21.62
CA ALA A 37 -10.14 10.51 -20.52
C ALA A 37 -8.93 10.70 -19.60
N TYR A 38 -8.57 11.95 -19.28
CA TYR A 38 -7.59 12.26 -18.26
C TYR A 38 -8.23 12.07 -16.88
N ASP A 39 -7.67 11.19 -16.05
CA ASP A 39 -8.25 10.76 -14.77
C ASP A 39 -9.69 10.21 -14.94
N ALA A 40 -9.81 9.17 -15.74
CA ALA A 40 -11.09 8.54 -16.06
C ALA A 40 -11.82 8.05 -14.81
N LYS A 41 -11.11 7.53 -13.82
CA LYS A 41 -11.69 7.08 -12.55
C LYS A 41 -12.41 8.22 -11.81
N HIS A 42 -11.80 9.39 -11.74
CA HIS A 42 -12.42 10.56 -11.14
C HIS A 42 -13.69 11.00 -11.90
N LEU A 43 -13.66 10.98 -13.24
CA LEU A 43 -14.83 11.30 -14.05
C LEU A 43 -15.97 10.32 -13.81
N ILE A 44 -15.70 9.02 -13.77
CA ILE A 44 -16.68 7.97 -13.47
C ILE A 44 -17.35 8.23 -12.12
N GLY A 45 -16.56 8.51 -11.08
CA GLY A 45 -17.07 8.77 -9.73
C GLY A 45 -17.84 10.10 -9.65
N ALA A 46 -17.22 11.20 -10.11
CA ALA A 46 -17.79 12.55 -9.99
C ALA A 46 -19.11 12.74 -10.77
N LEU A 47 -19.23 12.08 -11.91
CA LEU A 47 -20.40 12.17 -12.78
C LEU A 47 -21.35 10.97 -12.65
N ARG A 48 -21.04 10.02 -11.78
CA ARG A 48 -21.79 8.76 -11.58
C ARG A 48 -22.04 8.00 -12.89
N LEU A 49 -21.03 7.98 -13.73
CA LEU A 49 -21.10 7.30 -15.02
C LEU A 49 -21.09 5.77 -14.84
N PRO A 50 -21.58 5.02 -15.86
CA PRO A 50 -21.37 3.58 -15.91
C PRO A 50 -19.88 3.23 -15.79
N LEU A 51 -19.58 2.10 -15.13
CA LEU A 51 -18.20 1.59 -15.03
C LEU A 51 -17.74 1.16 -16.42
N ARG A 52 -16.66 1.77 -16.88
CA ARG A 52 -16.06 1.49 -18.17
C ARG A 52 -14.56 1.69 -18.11
N VAL A 53 -13.84 0.77 -18.75
CA VAL A 53 -12.39 0.93 -18.97
C VAL A 53 -12.18 1.92 -20.11
N PRO A 54 -11.41 3.00 -19.91
CA PRO A 54 -11.06 3.90 -21.00
C PRO A 54 -10.11 3.21 -21.99
N ALA A 55 -10.11 3.65 -23.25
CA ALA A 55 -9.11 3.23 -24.23
C ALA A 55 -7.72 3.78 -23.90
N ASP A 56 -7.67 5.01 -23.35
CA ASP A 56 -6.47 5.65 -22.83
C ASP A 56 -6.79 6.58 -21.66
N ASP A 57 -5.88 6.64 -20.68
CA ASP A 57 -5.85 7.63 -19.60
C ASP A 57 -4.45 8.26 -19.53
N PRO A 58 -4.27 9.49 -20.08
CA PRO A 58 -2.96 10.13 -20.13
C PRO A 58 -2.33 10.40 -18.75
N MET A 59 -3.11 10.51 -17.66
CA MET A 59 -2.58 10.66 -16.32
C MET A 59 -1.81 9.40 -15.90
N ILE A 60 -2.39 8.24 -16.12
CA ILE A 60 -1.76 6.94 -15.81
C ILE A 60 -0.53 6.72 -16.69
N ALA A 61 -0.65 7.02 -18.00
CA ALA A 61 0.45 6.89 -18.95
C ALA A 61 1.65 7.78 -18.56
N ALA A 62 1.39 9.05 -18.21
CA ALA A 62 2.42 9.99 -17.77
C ALA A 62 3.11 9.50 -16.49
N HIS A 63 2.35 8.99 -15.51
CA HIS A 63 2.90 8.44 -14.28
C HIS A 63 3.78 7.21 -14.52
N LEU A 64 3.40 6.30 -15.42
CA LEU A 64 4.24 5.15 -15.77
C LEU A 64 5.58 5.57 -16.39
N LEU A 65 5.58 6.63 -17.19
CA LEU A 65 6.77 7.18 -17.84
C LEU A 65 7.68 7.95 -16.88
N ASP A 66 7.11 8.60 -15.87
CA ASP A 66 7.83 9.35 -14.82
C ASP A 66 7.18 9.16 -13.44
N PRO A 67 7.37 8.00 -12.79
CA PRO A 67 6.74 7.68 -11.51
C PRO A 67 7.29 8.49 -10.32
N GLY A 68 8.39 9.20 -10.51
CA GLY A 68 8.96 10.12 -9.52
C GLY A 68 8.27 11.48 -9.46
N ARG A 69 7.46 11.80 -10.48
CA ARG A 69 6.75 13.06 -10.60
C ARG A 69 5.27 12.89 -10.27
N THR A 70 4.76 13.81 -9.48
CA THR A 70 3.32 13.95 -9.30
C THR A 70 2.80 14.97 -10.30
N PHE A 71 1.94 14.54 -11.22
CA PHE A 71 1.24 15.43 -12.13
C PHE A 71 0.01 16.00 -11.41
N ILE A 72 -0.04 17.34 -11.29
CA ILE A 72 -1.09 18.02 -10.54
C ILE A 72 -2.40 18.00 -11.34
N ASP A 73 -2.31 18.28 -12.65
CA ASP A 73 -3.43 18.36 -13.58
C ASP A 73 -2.98 18.08 -15.02
N ILE A 74 -3.93 18.14 -15.93
CA ILE A 74 -3.67 17.94 -17.36
C ILE A 74 -2.75 19.03 -17.94
N ALA A 75 -2.79 20.27 -17.43
CA ALA A 75 -1.94 21.36 -17.93
C ALA A 75 -0.47 21.09 -17.61
N ASP A 76 -0.20 20.52 -16.44
CA ASP A 76 1.16 20.09 -16.05
C ASP A 76 1.65 18.93 -16.94
N ALA A 77 0.79 17.97 -17.25
CA ALA A 77 1.11 16.87 -18.17
C ALA A 77 1.38 17.37 -19.60
N VAL A 78 0.59 18.32 -20.09
CA VAL A 78 0.77 18.96 -21.41
C VAL A 78 2.09 19.69 -21.47
N ARG A 79 2.40 20.50 -20.46
CA ARG A 79 3.68 21.24 -20.38
C ARG A 79 4.87 20.30 -20.40
N SER A 80 4.77 19.23 -19.60
CA SER A 80 5.86 18.26 -19.47
C SER A 80 6.08 17.39 -20.71
N SER A 81 5.00 16.95 -21.35
CA SER A 81 5.08 15.92 -22.40
C SER A 81 4.99 16.48 -23.81
N LEU A 82 4.40 17.66 -23.98
CA LEU A 82 4.18 18.31 -25.29
C LEU A 82 4.94 19.61 -25.45
N ASP A 83 5.61 20.12 -24.39
CA ASP A 83 6.28 21.43 -24.34
C ASP A 83 5.37 22.57 -24.80
N ARG A 84 4.12 22.56 -24.30
CA ARG A 84 3.07 23.54 -24.65
C ARG A 84 2.38 24.05 -23.39
N THR A 85 1.81 25.23 -23.49
CA THR A 85 0.86 25.75 -22.49
C THR A 85 -0.55 25.37 -22.92
N LEU A 86 -1.37 24.94 -21.98
CA LEU A 86 -2.78 24.66 -22.22
C LEU A 86 -3.55 25.97 -22.05
N ASP A 87 -4.47 26.25 -22.96
CA ASP A 87 -5.41 27.35 -22.83
C ASP A 87 -6.45 27.04 -21.74
N ASP A 88 -6.94 28.06 -21.03
CA ASP A 88 -7.88 27.90 -19.91
C ASP A 88 -9.29 27.44 -20.32
N GLU A 89 -9.49 27.08 -21.59
CA GLU A 89 -10.77 26.58 -22.08
C GLU A 89 -10.93 25.07 -21.84
N PRO A 90 -12.03 24.61 -21.21
CA PRO A 90 -12.25 23.18 -20.96
C PRO A 90 -12.23 22.29 -22.21
N ALA A 91 -12.63 22.84 -23.38
CA ALA A 91 -12.55 22.14 -24.65
C ALA A 91 -11.10 21.87 -25.09
N ALA A 92 -10.18 22.81 -24.80
CA ALA A 92 -8.75 22.63 -25.06
C ALA A 92 -8.16 21.49 -24.22
N ALA A 93 -8.62 21.31 -22.98
CA ALA A 93 -8.20 20.18 -22.12
C ALA A 93 -8.63 18.83 -22.71
N ALA A 94 -9.83 18.73 -23.29
CA ALA A 94 -10.30 17.49 -23.92
C ALA A 94 -9.51 17.15 -25.18
N ASP A 95 -9.19 18.11 -26.07
CA ASP A 95 -8.31 17.91 -27.21
C ASP A 95 -6.89 17.52 -26.79
N ALA A 96 -6.37 18.20 -25.76
CA ALA A 96 -5.06 17.91 -25.20
C ALA A 96 -4.95 16.47 -24.65
N ALA A 97 -6.01 15.94 -24.02
CA ALA A 97 -6.03 14.54 -23.57
C ALA A 97 -5.83 13.58 -24.72
N GLY A 98 -6.49 13.78 -25.87
CA GLY A 98 -6.32 12.97 -27.07
C GLY A 98 -4.90 13.06 -27.68
N ARG A 99 -4.28 14.24 -27.64
CA ARG A 99 -2.89 14.42 -28.12
C ARG A 99 -1.89 13.78 -27.16
N LEU A 100 -2.09 13.96 -25.86
CA LEU A 100 -1.26 13.31 -24.83
C LEU A 100 -1.32 11.80 -24.96
N ALA A 101 -2.51 11.20 -25.09
CA ALA A 101 -2.69 9.77 -25.24
C ALA A 101 -1.82 9.19 -26.36
N ARG A 102 -1.85 9.80 -27.54
CA ARG A 102 -1.05 9.34 -28.68
C ARG A 102 0.46 9.41 -28.41
N VAL A 103 0.94 10.52 -27.87
CA VAL A 103 2.38 10.71 -27.59
C VAL A 103 2.86 9.80 -26.48
N LEU A 104 2.12 9.73 -25.38
CA LEU A 104 2.51 8.92 -24.21
C LEU A 104 2.42 7.42 -24.53
N ARG A 105 1.42 6.98 -25.29
CA ARG A 105 1.29 5.59 -25.73
C ARG A 105 2.48 5.16 -26.59
N ALA A 106 2.91 5.97 -27.54
CA ALA A 106 4.10 5.70 -28.35
C ALA A 106 5.39 5.63 -27.48
N GLN A 107 5.49 6.47 -26.45
CA GLN A 107 6.61 6.41 -25.50
C GLN A 107 6.57 5.14 -24.63
N LEU A 108 5.39 4.72 -24.17
CA LEU A 108 5.22 3.47 -23.42
C LEU A 108 5.62 2.26 -24.28
N GLU A 109 5.22 2.25 -25.56
CA GLU A 109 5.59 1.21 -26.50
C GLU A 109 7.11 1.15 -26.71
N ALA A 110 7.74 2.29 -26.98
CA ALA A 110 9.19 2.39 -27.15
C ALA A 110 9.99 1.96 -25.90
N ARG A 111 9.38 2.06 -24.70
CA ARG A 111 9.99 1.62 -23.44
C ARG A 111 9.60 0.21 -23.02
N GLY A 112 8.77 -0.50 -23.80
CA GLY A 112 8.28 -1.85 -23.47
C GLY A 112 7.27 -1.89 -22.30
N GLN A 113 6.61 -0.78 -21.99
CA GLN A 113 5.66 -0.65 -20.88
C GLN A 113 4.19 -0.66 -21.34
N LEU A 114 3.94 -0.82 -22.65
CA LEU A 114 2.59 -0.76 -23.19
C LEU A 114 1.69 -1.88 -22.66
N ALA A 115 2.20 -3.11 -22.52
CA ALA A 115 1.43 -4.23 -21.97
C ALA A 115 1.03 -3.98 -20.51
N LEU A 116 1.95 -3.48 -19.66
CA LEU A 116 1.61 -3.09 -18.30
C LEU A 116 0.48 -2.05 -18.25
N TYR A 117 0.54 -1.07 -19.15
CA TYR A 117 -0.47 -0.04 -19.28
C TYR A 117 -1.84 -0.59 -19.70
N THR A 118 -1.89 -1.36 -20.80
CA THR A 118 -3.15 -1.84 -21.39
C THR A 118 -3.79 -3.00 -20.65
N ASP A 119 -2.98 -3.89 -20.06
CA ASP A 119 -3.47 -5.14 -19.51
C ASP A 119 -3.68 -5.07 -17.99
N VAL A 120 -3.02 -4.11 -17.33
CA VAL A 120 -3.11 -3.94 -15.86
C VAL A 120 -3.66 -2.58 -15.48
N GLU A 121 -2.98 -1.49 -15.84
CA GLU A 121 -3.30 -0.17 -15.29
C GLU A 121 -4.63 0.41 -15.79
N LEU A 122 -4.91 0.33 -17.08
CA LEU A 122 -6.18 0.80 -17.63
C LEU A 122 -7.38 -0.02 -17.13
N PRO A 123 -7.38 -1.37 -17.18
CA PRO A 123 -8.48 -2.16 -16.62
C PRO A 123 -8.71 -1.90 -15.14
N LEU A 124 -7.64 -1.70 -14.37
CA LEU A 124 -7.72 -1.39 -12.95
C LEU A 124 -8.53 -0.12 -12.65
N THR A 125 -8.58 0.85 -13.56
CA THR A 125 -9.38 2.08 -13.41
C THR A 125 -10.85 1.76 -13.10
N GLY A 126 -11.44 0.82 -13.85
CA GLY A 126 -12.83 0.36 -13.63
C GLY A 126 -13.00 -0.34 -12.29
N VAL A 127 -12.05 -1.21 -11.94
CA VAL A 127 -12.06 -1.95 -10.68
C VAL A 127 -11.99 -0.99 -9.49
N LEU A 128 -11.07 -0.02 -9.51
CA LEU A 128 -10.95 0.97 -8.43
C LEU A 128 -12.18 1.88 -8.34
N ALA A 129 -12.75 2.28 -9.46
CA ALA A 129 -14.00 3.03 -9.46
C ALA A 129 -15.17 2.23 -8.84
N ALA A 130 -15.18 0.90 -9.04
CA ALA A 130 -16.14 0.01 -8.38
C ALA A 130 -15.90 -0.07 -6.87
N LEU A 131 -14.65 -0.28 -6.41
CA LEU A 131 -14.30 -0.29 -4.99
C LEU A 131 -14.73 1.03 -4.30
N GLU A 132 -14.41 2.18 -4.91
CA GLU A 132 -14.79 3.50 -4.40
C GLU A 132 -16.31 3.67 -4.32
N ARG A 133 -17.04 3.15 -5.31
CA ARG A 133 -18.52 3.18 -5.34
C ARG A 133 -19.14 2.24 -4.32
N ASN A 134 -18.58 1.03 -4.16
CA ASN A 134 -19.06 0.04 -3.20
C ASN A 134 -18.92 0.55 -1.76
N GLY A 135 -17.76 1.13 -1.42
CA GLY A 135 -17.47 1.53 -0.05
C GLY A 135 -17.52 0.36 0.94
N ILE A 136 -17.23 0.61 2.20
CA ILE A 136 -17.32 -0.39 3.26
C ILE A 136 -18.27 0.07 4.36
N LYS A 137 -19.15 -0.81 4.84
CA LYS A 137 -20.10 -0.52 5.92
C LYS A 137 -19.34 -0.22 7.20
N LEU A 138 -19.71 0.87 7.86
CA LEU A 138 -19.19 1.24 9.18
C LEU A 138 -20.33 1.20 10.23
N ASP A 139 -19.98 0.77 11.43
CA ASP A 139 -20.77 0.95 12.65
C ASP A 139 -20.26 2.18 13.42
N PRO A 140 -20.93 3.35 13.31
CA PRO A 140 -20.50 4.55 14.00
C PRO A 140 -20.62 4.44 15.52
N ASP A 141 -21.59 3.68 16.04
CA ASP A 141 -21.82 3.55 17.48
C ASP A 141 -20.66 2.82 18.16
N ALA A 142 -20.12 1.79 17.51
CA ALA A 142 -18.92 1.10 17.97
C ALA A 142 -17.72 2.05 18.10
N LEU A 143 -17.57 3.02 17.20
CA LEU A 143 -16.51 4.03 17.29
C LEU A 143 -16.80 5.10 18.36
N HIS A 144 -18.04 5.51 18.55
CA HIS A 144 -18.41 6.43 19.63
C HIS A 144 -18.14 5.82 21.00
N GLU A 145 -18.49 4.54 21.21
CA GLU A 145 -18.15 3.82 22.43
C GLU A 145 -16.63 3.71 22.62
N LEU A 146 -15.89 3.43 21.55
CA LEU A 146 -14.43 3.36 21.59
C LEU A 146 -13.83 4.72 21.93
N SER A 147 -14.36 5.82 21.37
CA SER A 147 -13.91 7.18 21.65
C SER A 147 -14.01 7.49 23.15
N ALA A 148 -15.15 7.20 23.77
CA ALA A 148 -15.35 7.44 25.21
C ALA A 148 -14.34 6.68 26.09
N ARG A 149 -13.98 5.44 25.72
CA ARG A 149 -12.94 4.65 26.44
C ARG A 149 -11.55 5.25 26.23
N VAL A 150 -11.24 5.63 25.00
CA VAL A 150 -9.93 6.21 24.65
C VAL A 150 -9.74 7.58 25.31
N ASP A 151 -10.81 8.37 25.53
CA ASP A 151 -10.74 9.61 26.29
C ASP A 151 -10.27 9.40 27.73
N ALA A 152 -10.72 8.33 28.39
CA ALA A 152 -10.24 7.95 29.71
C ALA A 152 -8.74 7.59 29.70
N ASP A 153 -8.29 6.82 28.69
CA ASP A 153 -6.87 6.47 28.54
C ASP A 153 -6.01 7.70 28.25
N VAL A 154 -6.45 8.59 27.37
CA VAL A 154 -5.75 9.87 27.07
C VAL A 154 -5.63 10.72 28.34
N THR A 155 -6.70 10.84 29.13
CA THR A 155 -6.71 11.62 30.38
C THR A 155 -5.76 11.02 31.41
N ARG A 156 -5.78 9.69 31.58
CA ARG A 156 -4.87 8.96 32.45
C ARG A 156 -3.41 9.18 32.05
N LEU A 157 -3.09 8.97 30.78
CA LEU A 157 -1.72 9.14 30.27
C LEU A 157 -1.22 10.57 30.41
N GLN A 158 -2.09 11.57 30.19
CA GLN A 158 -1.74 12.98 30.41
C GLN A 158 -1.39 13.24 31.89
N ALA A 159 -2.21 12.74 32.81
CA ALA A 159 -1.97 12.91 34.27
C ALA A 159 -0.64 12.24 34.68
N GLU A 160 -0.38 11.02 34.22
CA GLU A 160 0.86 10.30 34.48
C GLU A 160 2.09 11.03 33.93
N ILE A 161 2.02 11.53 32.67
CA ILE A 161 3.10 12.30 32.07
C ILE A 161 3.36 13.59 32.86
N PHE A 162 2.31 14.34 33.26
CA PHE A 162 2.46 15.57 34.03
C PHE A 162 3.04 15.31 35.40
N ALA A 163 2.65 14.21 36.06
CA ALA A 163 3.24 13.80 37.33
C ALA A 163 4.73 13.49 37.21
N LEU A 164 5.13 12.77 36.15
CA LEU A 164 6.53 12.46 35.87
C LEU A 164 7.33 13.69 35.43
N ALA A 165 6.73 14.60 34.67
CA ALA A 165 7.35 15.86 34.26
C ALA A 165 7.48 16.88 35.38
N GLY A 166 6.64 16.76 36.43
CA GLY A 166 6.53 17.70 37.54
C GLY A 166 5.79 19.00 37.19
N GLU A 167 5.20 19.11 36.01
CA GLU A 167 4.40 20.23 35.50
C GLU A 167 3.53 19.84 34.31
N PRO A 168 2.43 20.57 34.05
CA PRO A 168 1.68 20.41 32.79
C PRO A 168 2.52 20.79 31.60
N ILE A 169 2.48 19.97 30.54
CA ILE A 169 3.19 20.17 29.29
C ILE A 169 2.26 20.05 28.09
N ASN A 170 2.56 20.79 27.02
CA ASN A 170 1.81 20.66 25.78
C ASN A 170 2.26 19.41 25.01
N LEU A 171 1.53 18.30 25.18
CA LEU A 171 1.84 17.01 24.54
C LEU A 171 1.73 17.02 23.02
N GLY A 172 1.08 18.01 22.42
CA GLY A 172 1.00 18.23 20.96
C GLY A 172 2.25 18.90 20.36
N SER A 173 3.16 19.46 21.18
CA SER A 173 4.33 20.21 20.68
C SER A 173 5.66 19.49 20.97
N PRO A 174 6.26 18.82 19.98
CA PRO A 174 7.58 18.19 20.13
C PRO A 174 8.69 19.13 20.63
N GLN A 175 8.60 20.42 20.30
CA GLN A 175 9.56 21.44 20.71
C GLN A 175 9.51 21.71 22.22
N GLN A 176 8.33 21.64 22.84
CA GLN A 176 8.16 21.85 24.28
C GLN A 176 8.50 20.60 25.09
N HIS A 177 8.41 19.42 24.49
CA HIS A 177 8.78 18.16 25.18
C HIS A 177 10.29 18.03 25.37
N GLY A 178 11.09 18.46 24.40
CA GLY A 178 12.53 18.26 24.41
C GLY A 178 13.20 18.75 25.70
N PRO A 179 13.09 20.04 26.05
CA PRO A 179 13.68 20.56 27.29
C PRO A 179 13.21 19.84 28.55
N ILE A 180 11.94 19.49 28.61
CA ILE A 180 11.37 18.81 29.78
C ILE A 180 11.89 17.37 29.90
N LEU A 181 11.95 16.62 28.80
CA LEU A 181 12.45 15.25 28.83
C LEU A 181 13.96 15.18 29.07
N PHE A 182 14.73 15.99 28.36
CA PHE A 182 16.19 15.87 28.33
C PHE A 182 16.89 16.74 29.40
N ASP A 183 16.49 18.01 29.56
CA ASP A 183 17.17 18.91 30.51
C ASP A 183 16.63 18.75 31.94
N LYS A 184 15.30 18.67 32.13
CA LYS A 184 14.68 18.62 33.45
C LYS A 184 14.63 17.20 34.01
N ASN A 185 14.20 16.22 33.20
CA ASN A 185 14.07 14.83 33.61
C ASN A 185 15.32 13.99 33.35
N GLY A 186 16.38 14.58 32.83
CA GLY A 186 17.69 13.96 32.69
C GLY A 186 17.76 12.76 31.75
N LEU A 187 16.84 12.66 30.80
CA LEU A 187 16.93 11.61 29.78
C LEU A 187 18.19 11.82 28.92
N PRO A 188 18.89 10.75 28.52
CA PRO A 188 20.04 10.89 27.64
C PRO A 188 19.65 11.59 26.34
N ALA A 189 20.18 12.78 26.12
CA ALA A 189 19.90 13.55 24.90
C ALA A 189 20.58 12.90 23.71
N GLY A 190 19.79 12.56 22.70
CA GLY A 190 20.28 12.15 21.41
C GLY A 190 20.67 13.36 20.54
N ARG A 191 20.58 13.18 19.20
CA ARG A 191 20.87 14.22 18.23
C ARG A 191 19.95 15.43 18.39
N GLN A 192 20.53 16.62 18.47
CA GLN A 192 19.78 17.88 18.34
C GLN A 192 19.58 18.25 16.87
N ASN A 193 18.38 18.68 16.53
CA ASN A 193 18.05 19.24 15.23
C ASN A 193 18.08 20.77 15.28
N LYS A 194 17.98 21.45 14.12
CA LYS A 194 17.92 22.93 14.07
C LYS A 194 16.76 23.53 14.90
N THR A 195 15.75 22.75 15.21
CA THR A 195 14.53 23.14 15.96
C THR A 195 14.52 22.66 17.42
N GLY A 196 15.60 22.06 17.91
CA GLY A 196 15.73 21.55 19.29
C GLY A 196 15.99 20.04 19.35
N TYR A 197 15.65 19.44 20.50
CA TYR A 197 15.83 17.99 20.71
C TYR A 197 14.98 17.13 19.78
N ALA A 198 15.58 16.08 19.25
CA ALA A 198 14.83 15.07 18.50
C ALA A 198 13.99 14.24 19.50
N THR A 199 12.66 14.32 19.36
CA THR A 199 11.69 13.54 20.14
C THR A 199 10.90 12.57 19.28
N GLY A 200 11.49 12.12 18.16
CA GLY A 200 10.88 11.16 17.24
C GLY A 200 10.67 9.79 17.90
N ILE A 201 9.82 8.97 17.29
CA ILE A 201 9.50 7.61 17.78
C ILE A 201 10.77 6.80 18.05
N ASP A 202 11.74 6.83 17.13
CA ASP A 202 12.99 6.06 17.25
C ASP A 202 13.80 6.45 18.49
N VAL A 203 13.84 7.76 18.80
CA VAL A 203 14.57 8.26 19.97
C VAL A 203 13.88 7.85 21.26
N LEU A 204 12.57 8.08 21.35
CA LEU A 204 11.80 7.76 22.55
C LEU A 204 11.67 6.25 22.78
N ALA A 205 11.56 5.45 21.72
CA ALA A 205 11.52 4.00 21.83
C ALA A 205 12.80 3.42 22.44
N GLY A 206 13.95 3.98 22.10
CA GLY A 206 15.22 3.61 22.74
C GLY A 206 15.30 3.93 24.23
N LEU A 207 14.52 4.92 24.69
CA LEU A 207 14.51 5.38 26.08
C LEU A 207 13.36 4.77 26.90
N ALA A 208 12.30 4.27 26.25
CA ALA A 208 11.07 3.82 26.88
C ALA A 208 11.26 2.70 27.91
N ARG A 209 12.29 1.86 27.74
CA ARG A 209 12.60 0.78 28.68
C ARG A 209 13.13 1.28 30.03
N SER A 210 13.89 2.36 30.01
CA SER A 210 14.57 2.90 31.19
C SER A 210 13.86 4.11 31.78
N PHE A 211 13.01 4.77 31.03
CA PHE A 211 12.35 6.00 31.42
C PHE A 211 10.84 5.92 31.18
N PRO A 212 10.02 5.75 32.26
CA PRO A 212 8.56 5.63 32.13
C PRO A 212 7.90 6.81 31.37
N ILE A 213 8.41 8.03 31.54
CA ILE A 213 7.89 9.20 30.84
C ILE A 213 8.02 9.05 29.31
N ALA A 214 9.10 8.45 28.81
CA ALA A 214 9.27 8.21 27.36
C ALA A 214 8.26 7.17 26.83
N ALA A 215 8.01 6.12 27.62
CA ALA A 215 7.00 5.11 27.28
C ALA A 215 5.59 5.73 27.23
N ASN A 216 5.21 6.49 28.27
CA ASN A 216 3.90 7.14 28.35
C ASN A 216 3.69 8.18 27.23
N VAL A 217 4.73 8.94 26.87
CA VAL A 217 4.66 9.89 25.73
C VAL A 217 4.47 9.16 24.41
N LEU A 218 5.11 8.01 24.18
CA LEU A 218 4.90 7.20 22.97
C LEU A 218 3.48 6.66 22.92
N GLU A 219 2.99 6.08 24.01
CA GLU A 219 1.63 5.54 24.10
C GLU A 219 0.58 6.65 23.89
N TYR A 220 0.74 7.80 24.56
CA TYR A 220 -0.11 8.97 24.38
C TYR A 220 -0.17 9.42 22.91
N ARG A 221 0.98 9.49 22.23
CA ARG A 221 1.05 9.89 20.82
C ARG A 221 0.35 8.89 19.91
N GLU A 222 0.53 7.59 20.13
CA GLU A 222 -0.15 6.55 19.35
C GLU A 222 -1.67 6.64 19.55
N VAL A 223 -2.12 6.64 20.80
CA VAL A 223 -3.55 6.69 21.16
C VAL A 223 -4.21 7.96 20.61
N SER A 224 -3.59 9.13 20.84
CA SER A 224 -4.12 10.41 20.38
C SER A 224 -4.16 10.50 18.86
N LYS A 225 -3.13 9.98 18.17
CA LYS A 225 -3.11 9.94 16.70
C LYS A 225 -4.24 9.08 16.15
N LEU A 226 -4.45 7.89 16.70
CA LEU A 226 -5.52 6.99 16.25
C LEU A 226 -6.90 7.56 16.54
N LYS A 227 -7.08 8.19 17.71
CA LYS A 227 -8.31 8.90 18.05
C LYS A 227 -8.62 9.99 17.02
N ASN A 228 -7.69 10.91 16.82
CA ASN A 228 -7.89 12.10 15.97
C ASN A 228 -7.93 11.77 14.47
N THR A 229 -7.34 10.65 14.04
CA THR A 229 -7.29 10.30 12.61
C THR A 229 -8.44 9.40 12.20
N TYR A 230 -8.89 8.51 13.10
CA TYR A 230 -9.88 7.48 12.77
C TYR A 230 -11.11 7.52 13.68
N ILE A 231 -10.94 7.39 15.00
CA ILE A 231 -12.06 7.11 15.91
C ILE A 231 -13.09 8.23 15.87
N ASP A 232 -12.65 9.50 15.95
CA ASP A 232 -13.54 10.66 15.98
C ASP A 232 -13.93 11.14 14.58
N VAL A 233 -13.15 10.77 13.54
CA VAL A 233 -13.34 11.30 12.19
C VAL A 233 -14.19 10.38 11.32
N LEU A 234 -13.98 9.07 11.39
CA LEU A 234 -14.67 8.12 10.51
C LEU A 234 -16.21 8.16 10.62
N PRO A 235 -16.82 8.29 11.81
CA PRO A 235 -18.29 8.41 11.92
C PRO A 235 -18.88 9.54 11.08
N GLY A 236 -18.19 10.70 11.04
CA GLY A 236 -18.60 11.87 10.28
C GLY A 236 -18.41 11.76 8.76
N LEU A 237 -17.68 10.75 8.29
CA LEU A 237 -17.41 10.50 6.87
C LEU A 237 -18.33 9.44 6.26
N VAL A 238 -19.20 8.83 7.07
CA VAL A 238 -20.17 7.83 6.57
C VAL A 238 -21.17 8.55 5.66
N ASP A 239 -21.34 8.04 4.44
CA ASP A 239 -22.37 8.55 3.54
C ASP A 239 -23.75 8.17 4.08
N PRO A 240 -24.63 9.16 4.39
CA PRO A 240 -25.95 8.89 4.95
C PRO A 240 -26.89 8.16 4.00
N ARG A 241 -26.57 8.08 2.71
CA ARG A 241 -27.39 7.44 1.68
C ARG A 241 -27.33 5.92 1.76
N ASP A 242 -26.17 5.36 2.12
CA ASP A 242 -25.93 3.92 2.15
C ASP A 242 -25.29 3.42 3.45
N GLY A 243 -24.83 4.35 4.31
CA GLY A 243 -24.19 4.04 5.57
C GLY A 243 -22.80 3.43 5.40
N ARG A 244 -22.09 3.78 4.32
CA ARG A 244 -20.76 3.28 4.00
C ARG A 244 -19.72 4.37 4.01
N LEU A 245 -18.47 3.99 4.20
CA LEU A 245 -17.29 4.81 3.98
C LEU A 245 -16.77 4.59 2.57
N HIS A 246 -16.54 5.67 1.85
CA HIS A 246 -15.97 5.67 0.51
C HIS A 246 -14.59 6.32 0.57
N THR A 247 -13.54 5.51 0.44
CA THR A 247 -12.17 6.01 0.29
C THR A 247 -11.85 6.24 -1.18
N VAL A 248 -10.85 7.05 -1.47
CA VAL A 248 -10.32 7.25 -2.82
C VAL A 248 -9.01 6.50 -2.96
N PHE A 249 -8.91 5.61 -3.94
CA PHE A 249 -7.68 4.88 -4.27
C PHE A 249 -6.87 5.62 -5.33
N ASN A 250 -5.67 6.06 -4.97
CA ASN A 250 -4.78 6.74 -5.90
C ASN A 250 -3.88 5.73 -6.61
N GLN A 251 -3.96 5.70 -7.93
CA GLN A 251 -3.18 4.81 -8.79
C GLN A 251 -1.83 5.41 -9.18
N THR A 252 -1.66 6.73 -9.05
CA THR A 252 -0.51 7.50 -9.51
C THR A 252 0.26 8.19 -8.37
N ALA A 253 0.02 7.79 -7.12
CA ALA A 253 0.60 8.48 -5.96
C ALA A 253 1.94 7.92 -5.51
N THR A 254 2.29 6.67 -5.87
CA THR A 254 3.50 6.03 -5.40
C THR A 254 4.42 5.66 -6.56
N ALA A 255 5.70 5.90 -6.38
CA ALA A 255 6.69 5.57 -7.40
C ALA A 255 7.00 4.06 -7.52
N THR A 256 6.51 3.23 -6.60
CA THR A 256 6.63 1.77 -6.64
C THR A 256 5.46 1.10 -7.36
N GLY A 257 4.41 1.85 -7.73
CA GLY A 257 3.18 1.32 -8.29
C GLY A 257 2.15 0.82 -7.26
N ARG A 258 2.47 0.85 -5.96
CA ARG A 258 1.47 0.55 -4.91
C ARG A 258 0.32 1.55 -4.97
N LEU A 259 -0.90 1.08 -4.70
CA LEU A 259 -2.03 1.96 -4.47
C LEU A 259 -1.87 2.68 -3.13
N SER A 260 -2.42 3.88 -3.04
CA SER A 260 -2.61 4.55 -1.75
C SER A 260 -4.09 4.92 -1.59
N SER A 261 -4.57 5.00 -0.36
CA SER A 261 -5.93 5.45 -0.08
C SER A 261 -5.95 6.80 0.63
N THR A 262 -6.93 7.63 0.31
CA THR A 262 -7.11 8.96 0.90
C THR A 262 -8.59 9.25 1.11
N ASN A 263 -8.89 10.16 2.03
CA ASN A 263 -10.24 10.68 2.27
C ASN A 263 -11.31 9.59 2.57
N PRO A 264 -11.10 8.72 3.59
CA PRO A 264 -9.99 8.62 4.53
C PRO A 264 -8.90 7.64 4.10
N ASN A 265 -7.70 7.72 4.69
CA ASN A 265 -6.66 6.71 4.46
C ASN A 265 -6.91 5.48 5.34
N LEU A 266 -7.51 4.44 4.77
CA LEU A 266 -7.82 3.19 5.46
C LEU A 266 -6.64 2.19 5.49
N GLN A 267 -5.64 2.38 4.61
CA GLN A 267 -4.46 1.49 4.55
C GLN A 267 -3.51 1.67 5.75
N ASN A 268 -3.62 2.78 6.48
CA ASN A 268 -2.77 3.07 7.63
C ASN A 268 -3.41 2.74 8.99
N ILE A 269 -4.57 2.08 9.03
CA ILE A 269 -5.17 1.57 10.28
C ILE A 269 -4.28 0.43 10.79
N PRO A 270 -3.69 0.53 12.01
CA PRO A 270 -2.74 -0.46 12.51
C PRO A 270 -3.37 -1.85 12.64
N VAL A 271 -2.62 -2.88 12.24
CA VAL A 271 -3.04 -4.28 12.38
C VAL A 271 -2.63 -4.87 13.73
N ARG A 272 -1.48 -4.40 14.26
CA ARG A 272 -0.82 -5.03 15.41
C ARG A 272 -1.22 -4.47 16.76
N SER A 273 -1.56 -3.17 16.84
CA SER A 273 -1.96 -2.57 18.11
C SER A 273 -3.39 -2.96 18.46
N GLU A 274 -3.65 -3.10 19.76
CA GLU A 274 -5.00 -3.44 20.27
C GLU A 274 -6.03 -2.40 19.85
N LEU A 275 -5.66 -1.13 19.91
CA LEU A 275 -6.55 -0.03 19.51
C LEU A 275 -6.85 -0.07 18.00
N GLY A 276 -5.83 -0.37 17.16
CA GLY A 276 -6.02 -0.53 15.72
C GLY A 276 -6.98 -1.68 15.39
N ARG A 277 -6.87 -2.80 16.12
CA ARG A 277 -7.79 -3.93 16.00
C ARG A 277 -9.23 -3.56 16.38
N ARG A 278 -9.41 -2.79 17.46
CA ARG A 278 -10.72 -2.29 17.88
C ARG A 278 -11.35 -1.35 16.85
N ILE A 279 -10.55 -0.49 16.21
CA ILE A 279 -11.02 0.35 15.08
C ILE A 279 -11.54 -0.54 13.95
N ARG A 280 -10.83 -1.63 13.60
CA ARG A 280 -11.24 -2.57 12.56
C ARG A 280 -12.56 -3.28 12.87
N LYS A 281 -12.92 -3.42 14.15
CA LYS A 281 -14.20 -4.01 14.57
C LYS A 281 -15.43 -3.19 14.13
N ALA A 282 -15.26 -1.88 13.92
CA ALA A 282 -16.33 -1.02 13.43
C ALA A 282 -16.63 -1.20 11.93
N PHE A 283 -15.76 -1.88 11.17
CA PHE A 283 -16.00 -2.19 9.78
C PHE A 283 -16.75 -3.53 9.69
N VAL A 284 -17.99 -3.50 9.24
CA VAL A 284 -18.93 -4.61 9.35
C VAL A 284 -19.50 -5.00 7.98
N ALA A 285 -19.94 -6.26 7.85
CA ALA A 285 -20.76 -6.68 6.74
C ALA A 285 -22.25 -6.35 7.01
N PRO A 286 -23.01 -5.85 6.02
CA PRO A 286 -24.44 -5.55 6.17
C PRO A 286 -25.29 -6.82 6.18
N GLY A 287 -26.47 -6.77 6.85
CA GLY A 287 -27.43 -7.86 6.87
C GLY A 287 -26.82 -9.19 7.30
N GLU A 288 -27.05 -10.25 6.58
CA GLU A 288 -26.48 -11.58 6.82
C GLU A 288 -25.12 -11.80 6.12
N ARG A 289 -24.66 -10.87 5.28
CA ARG A 289 -23.39 -11.00 4.55
C ARG A 289 -22.19 -11.09 5.50
N VAL A 290 -21.08 -11.59 5.00
CA VAL A 290 -19.79 -11.65 5.70
C VAL A 290 -18.72 -10.90 4.91
N LEU A 291 -17.68 -10.47 5.59
CA LEU A 291 -16.45 -10.00 4.97
C LEU A 291 -15.58 -11.22 4.66
N LEU A 292 -15.10 -11.30 3.44
CA LEU A 292 -14.05 -12.23 3.02
C LEU A 292 -12.77 -11.41 2.84
N ALA A 293 -11.76 -11.69 3.65
CA ALA A 293 -10.43 -11.13 3.53
C ALA A 293 -9.50 -12.18 2.91
N ALA A 294 -8.81 -11.80 1.85
CA ALA A 294 -7.83 -12.64 1.16
C ALA A 294 -6.47 -11.95 1.15
N ASP A 295 -5.46 -12.58 1.73
CA ASP A 295 -4.14 -12.00 1.95
C ASP A 295 -3.05 -12.88 1.34
N TYR A 296 -2.12 -12.29 0.61
CA TYR A 296 -0.98 -13.02 0.09
C TYR A 296 -0.02 -13.44 1.19
N SER A 297 0.26 -14.72 1.27
CA SER A 297 1.23 -15.27 2.22
C SER A 297 2.67 -15.00 1.80
N GLN A 298 3.36 -14.10 2.53
CA GLN A 298 4.80 -13.84 2.38
C GLN A 298 5.24 -13.47 0.95
N ILE A 299 4.40 -12.75 0.21
CA ILE A 299 4.58 -12.52 -1.23
C ILE A 299 5.95 -11.91 -1.59
N GLU A 300 6.45 -10.97 -0.80
CA GLU A 300 7.75 -10.36 -1.09
C GLU A 300 8.91 -11.36 -0.94
N LEU A 301 8.81 -12.35 -0.04
CA LEU A 301 9.82 -13.41 0.08
C LEU A 301 9.71 -14.43 -1.06
N ARG A 302 8.51 -14.73 -1.53
CA ARG A 302 8.28 -15.56 -2.73
C ARG A 302 8.80 -14.87 -4.00
N LEU A 303 8.57 -13.57 -4.13
CA LEU A 303 9.15 -12.76 -5.20
C LEU A 303 10.67 -12.71 -5.11
N MET A 304 11.24 -12.58 -3.90
CA MET A 304 12.71 -12.66 -3.71
C MET A 304 13.25 -14.02 -4.16
N ALA A 305 12.62 -15.12 -3.79
CA ALA A 305 13.02 -16.45 -4.23
C ALA A 305 12.98 -16.59 -5.77
N HIS A 306 11.96 -16.00 -6.40
CA HIS A 306 11.84 -15.98 -7.87
C HIS A 306 12.91 -15.13 -8.53
N LEU A 307 13.05 -13.86 -8.13
CA LEU A 307 13.94 -12.86 -8.73
C LEU A 307 15.43 -13.19 -8.50
N SER A 308 15.76 -13.70 -7.32
CA SER A 308 17.14 -14.10 -6.99
C SER A 308 17.54 -15.42 -7.63
N GLY A 309 16.57 -16.30 -7.90
CA GLY A 309 16.83 -17.66 -8.36
C GLY A 309 17.49 -18.53 -7.29
N ASP A 310 17.49 -18.12 -6.02
CA ASP A 310 18.15 -18.85 -4.94
C ASP A 310 17.55 -20.23 -4.75
N ALA A 311 18.37 -21.25 -4.91
CA ALA A 311 17.92 -22.65 -4.90
C ALA A 311 17.35 -23.06 -3.53
N ALA A 312 17.96 -22.58 -2.43
CA ALA A 312 17.52 -22.95 -1.09
C ALA A 312 16.18 -22.30 -0.73
N MET A 313 15.99 -21.02 -1.10
CA MET A 313 14.70 -20.34 -0.90
C MET A 313 13.60 -20.98 -1.75
N ARG A 314 13.88 -21.30 -3.02
CA ARG A 314 12.90 -21.95 -3.91
C ARG A 314 12.50 -23.32 -3.37
N ALA A 315 13.46 -24.14 -2.95
CA ALA A 315 13.19 -25.45 -2.36
C ALA A 315 12.30 -25.34 -1.12
N ALA A 316 12.60 -24.40 -0.20
CA ALA A 316 11.81 -24.18 1.00
C ALA A 316 10.34 -23.87 0.69
N PHE A 317 10.05 -23.02 -0.32
CA PHE A 317 8.69 -22.71 -0.73
C PHE A 317 7.98 -23.87 -1.43
N HIS A 318 8.70 -24.66 -2.26
CA HIS A 318 8.12 -25.84 -2.90
C HIS A 318 7.79 -26.96 -1.91
N GLU A 319 8.56 -27.06 -0.84
CA GLU A 319 8.35 -28.04 0.25
C GLU A 319 7.33 -27.56 1.30
N GLY A 320 6.72 -26.36 1.12
CA GLY A 320 5.76 -25.79 2.06
C GLY A 320 6.35 -25.43 3.43
N GLN A 321 7.68 -25.22 3.50
CA GLN A 321 8.34 -24.88 4.77
C GLN A 321 8.06 -23.43 5.17
N ASP A 322 7.91 -23.20 6.48
CA ASP A 322 7.90 -21.82 6.99
C ASP A 322 9.26 -21.17 6.75
N ILE A 323 9.31 -20.19 5.86
CA ILE A 323 10.56 -19.54 5.44
C ILE A 323 11.30 -18.86 6.60
N HIS A 324 10.59 -18.42 7.66
CA HIS A 324 11.24 -17.81 8.82
C HIS A 324 11.89 -18.88 9.71
N ASP A 325 11.25 -20.02 9.87
CA ASP A 325 11.83 -21.16 10.57
C ASP A 325 13.00 -21.75 9.77
N PHE A 326 12.83 -21.87 8.45
CA PHE A 326 13.90 -22.31 7.57
C PHE A 326 15.13 -21.39 7.68
N THR A 327 14.92 -20.07 7.62
CA THR A 327 15.98 -19.09 7.79
C THR A 327 16.61 -19.17 9.18
N ALA A 328 15.81 -19.29 10.25
CA ALA A 328 16.30 -19.43 11.61
C ALA A 328 17.23 -20.64 11.76
N ARG A 329 16.83 -21.81 11.24
CA ARG A 329 17.67 -23.02 11.22
C ARG A 329 19.00 -22.78 10.53
N LYS A 330 19.00 -22.02 9.44
CA LYS A 330 20.20 -21.76 8.63
C LYS A 330 21.16 -20.77 9.28
N ILE A 331 20.65 -19.69 9.89
CA ILE A 331 21.50 -18.62 10.44
C ILE A 331 21.91 -18.85 11.90
N PHE A 332 21.17 -19.70 12.65
CA PHE A 332 21.48 -20.03 14.05
C PHE A 332 21.97 -21.47 14.23
N ASP A 333 22.25 -22.18 13.13
CA ASP A 333 22.70 -23.59 13.13
C ASP A 333 21.82 -24.52 14.00
N VAL A 334 20.48 -24.33 13.91
CA VAL A 334 19.53 -25.19 14.61
C VAL A 334 19.48 -26.53 13.91
N GLY A 335 19.84 -27.56 14.63
CA GLY A 335 19.91 -28.95 14.10
C GLY A 335 18.55 -29.45 13.59
N PRO A 336 18.52 -30.47 12.72
CA PRO A 336 17.31 -30.96 12.06
C PRO A 336 16.23 -31.47 13.03
N PHE A 337 16.64 -31.92 14.23
CA PHE A 337 15.74 -32.44 15.26
C PHE A 337 15.45 -31.48 16.40
N ALA A 338 16.01 -30.26 16.38
CA ALA A 338 15.77 -29.25 17.38
C ALA A 338 14.69 -28.29 16.90
N ASP A 339 13.85 -27.83 17.81
CA ASP A 339 12.82 -26.83 17.50
C ASP A 339 13.42 -25.42 17.39
N VAL A 340 12.92 -24.66 16.43
CA VAL A 340 13.19 -23.23 16.33
C VAL A 340 12.43 -22.51 17.44
N THR A 341 13.16 -21.81 18.32
CA THR A 341 12.51 -21.07 19.38
C THR A 341 11.73 -19.87 18.82
N PRO A 342 10.67 -19.40 19.51
CA PRO A 342 9.91 -18.21 19.09
C PRO A 342 10.79 -16.97 18.90
N ASN A 343 11.85 -16.83 19.73
CA ASN A 343 12.80 -15.73 19.58
C ASN A 343 13.67 -15.85 18.32
N GLN A 344 14.20 -17.03 18.03
CA GLN A 344 14.96 -17.28 16.79
C GLN A 344 14.10 -17.02 15.55
N ARG A 345 12.84 -17.49 15.54
CA ARG A 345 11.91 -17.24 14.46
C ARG A 345 11.61 -15.74 14.29
N ARG A 346 11.40 -15.01 15.40
CA ARG A 346 11.21 -13.55 15.40
C ARG A 346 12.43 -12.83 14.85
N MET A 347 13.65 -13.24 15.26
CA MET A 347 14.89 -12.68 14.75
C MET A 347 15.05 -12.98 13.26
N ALA A 348 14.84 -14.21 12.82
CA ALA A 348 14.90 -14.60 11.41
C ALA A 348 13.90 -13.82 10.55
N LYS A 349 12.68 -13.59 11.04
CA LYS A 349 11.71 -12.71 10.38
C LYS A 349 12.24 -11.30 10.19
N SER A 350 12.88 -10.74 11.21
CA SER A 350 13.50 -9.41 11.14
C SER A 350 14.71 -9.38 10.19
N VAL A 351 15.49 -10.46 10.14
CA VAL A 351 16.62 -10.62 9.20
C VAL A 351 16.10 -10.71 7.76
N ASN A 352 15.13 -11.60 7.50
CA ASN A 352 14.55 -11.77 6.16
C ASN A 352 14.07 -10.42 5.59
N PHE A 353 13.21 -9.71 6.31
CA PHE A 353 12.70 -8.42 5.83
C PHE A 353 13.77 -7.32 5.87
N GLY A 354 14.63 -7.31 6.88
CA GLY A 354 15.69 -6.30 7.00
C GLY A 354 16.68 -6.34 5.84
N LEU A 355 17.22 -7.52 5.55
CA LEU A 355 18.20 -7.68 4.48
C LEU A 355 17.56 -7.55 3.09
N LEU A 356 16.31 -8.01 2.95
CA LEU A 356 15.51 -7.82 1.75
C LEU A 356 15.38 -6.33 1.39
N TYR A 357 15.22 -5.47 2.40
CA TYR A 357 15.12 -4.01 2.23
C TYR A 357 16.48 -3.27 2.33
N GLY A 358 17.59 -3.98 2.21
CA GLY A 358 18.90 -3.38 2.19
C GLY A 358 19.34 -2.77 3.53
N MET A 359 18.86 -3.34 4.65
CA MET A 359 19.26 -2.90 6.00
C MET A 359 20.74 -3.17 6.23
N SER A 360 21.45 -2.18 6.77
CA SER A 360 22.86 -2.33 7.15
C SER A 360 23.01 -3.14 8.44
N ASP A 361 24.22 -3.66 8.70
CA ASP A 361 24.57 -4.34 9.97
C ASP A 361 24.23 -3.46 11.19
N PHE A 362 24.40 -2.14 11.07
CA PHE A 362 24.04 -1.21 12.14
C PHE A 362 22.53 -1.17 12.38
N GLY A 363 21.74 -1.07 11.31
CA GLY A 363 20.27 -1.10 11.42
C GLY A 363 19.76 -2.43 11.95
N LEU A 364 20.38 -3.54 11.53
CA LEU A 364 20.04 -4.88 12.02
C LEU A 364 20.37 -5.04 13.51
N ALA A 365 21.54 -4.55 13.95
CA ALA A 365 21.96 -4.56 15.35
C ALA A 365 20.95 -3.82 16.23
N GLN A 366 20.52 -2.62 15.82
CA GLN A 366 19.50 -1.85 16.52
C GLN A 366 18.15 -2.58 16.57
N ARG A 367 17.72 -3.14 15.43
CA ARG A 367 16.42 -3.82 15.32
C ARG A 367 16.33 -5.10 16.13
N LEU A 368 17.42 -5.85 16.22
CA LEU A 368 17.51 -7.11 16.98
C LEU A 368 17.99 -6.89 18.42
N GLU A 369 18.46 -5.67 18.75
CA GLU A 369 19.03 -5.33 20.07
C GLU A 369 20.24 -6.19 20.44
N ILE A 370 21.12 -6.38 19.48
CA ILE A 370 22.35 -7.17 19.59
C ILE A 370 23.58 -6.31 19.27
N GLU A 371 24.76 -6.80 19.63
CA GLU A 371 26.01 -6.18 19.26
C GLU A 371 26.21 -6.15 17.73
N ARG A 372 26.84 -5.07 17.22
CA ARG A 372 27.07 -4.91 15.77
C ARG A 372 27.86 -6.07 15.16
N GLY A 373 28.82 -6.64 15.94
CA GLY A 373 29.58 -7.82 15.51
C GLY A 373 28.69 -9.03 15.28
N GLN A 374 27.71 -9.26 16.15
CA GLN A 374 26.74 -10.34 16.01
C GLN A 374 25.81 -10.10 14.80
N ALA A 375 25.34 -8.86 14.61
CA ALA A 375 24.52 -8.52 13.43
C ALA A 375 25.28 -8.78 12.13
N ARG A 376 26.56 -8.41 12.06
CA ARG A 376 27.42 -8.68 10.91
C ARG A 376 27.59 -10.18 10.66
N ALA A 377 27.80 -10.98 11.71
CA ALA A 377 27.90 -12.44 11.59
C ALA A 377 26.61 -13.05 11.04
N ILE A 378 25.44 -12.60 11.53
CA ILE A 378 24.12 -13.01 11.03
C ILE A 378 23.94 -12.63 9.56
N THR A 379 24.27 -11.38 9.17
CA THR A 379 24.20 -10.94 7.78
C THR A 379 25.09 -11.78 6.87
N GLN A 380 26.30 -12.09 7.33
CA GLN A 380 27.24 -12.94 6.58
C GLN A 380 26.70 -14.36 6.42
N ALA A 381 26.24 -14.99 7.50
CA ALA A 381 25.65 -16.32 7.49
C ALA A 381 24.41 -16.39 6.56
N TYR A 382 23.57 -15.34 6.58
CA TYR A 382 22.42 -15.23 5.68
C TYR A 382 22.85 -15.29 4.20
N PHE A 383 23.79 -14.45 3.79
CA PHE A 383 24.25 -14.40 2.41
C PHE A 383 25.11 -15.60 1.98
N GLU A 384 25.73 -16.31 2.92
CA GLU A 384 26.39 -17.58 2.64
C GLU A 384 25.37 -18.70 2.37
N ARG A 385 24.22 -18.66 3.05
CA ARG A 385 23.12 -19.63 2.87
C ARG A 385 22.22 -19.30 1.69
N PHE A 386 22.09 -18.02 1.35
CA PHE A 386 21.29 -17.52 0.23
C PHE A 386 22.17 -16.71 -0.75
N PRO A 387 23.12 -17.34 -1.43
CA PRO A 387 24.04 -16.63 -2.33
C PRO A 387 23.33 -15.98 -3.53
N GLY A 388 22.21 -16.57 -3.98
CA GLY A 388 21.37 -16.00 -5.03
C GLY A 388 20.77 -14.65 -4.65
N VAL A 389 20.42 -14.45 -3.38
CA VAL A 389 19.90 -13.16 -2.88
C VAL A 389 20.98 -12.08 -2.95
N ARG A 390 22.23 -12.41 -2.56
CA ARG A 390 23.37 -11.48 -2.69
C ARG A 390 23.59 -11.09 -4.15
N ALA A 391 23.66 -12.07 -5.04
CA ALA A 391 23.85 -11.84 -6.48
C ALA A 391 22.71 -11.01 -7.10
N TYR A 392 21.48 -11.20 -6.63
CA TYR A 392 20.35 -10.37 -7.03
C TYR A 392 20.53 -8.89 -6.63
N ILE A 393 20.91 -8.64 -5.38
CA ILE A 393 21.15 -7.28 -4.88
C ILE A 393 22.25 -6.59 -5.70
N GLU A 394 23.38 -7.27 -5.91
CA GLU A 394 24.50 -6.75 -6.70
C GLU A 394 24.08 -6.42 -8.13
N ARG A 395 23.33 -7.31 -8.77
CA ARG A 395 22.77 -7.10 -10.12
C ARG A 395 21.83 -5.91 -10.18
N CYS A 396 20.90 -5.75 -9.22
CA CYS A 396 20.01 -4.59 -9.18
C CYS A 396 20.77 -3.27 -9.09
N LEU A 397 21.84 -3.23 -8.30
CA LEU A 397 22.66 -2.04 -8.16
C LEU A 397 23.48 -1.75 -9.42
N GLU A 398 24.02 -2.78 -10.07
CA GLU A 398 24.78 -2.65 -11.31
C GLU A 398 23.90 -2.18 -12.46
N GLU A 399 22.80 -2.88 -12.72
CA GLU A 399 21.82 -2.50 -13.75
C GLU A 399 21.21 -1.12 -13.50
N GLY A 400 20.87 -0.79 -12.24
CA GLY A 400 20.38 0.53 -11.86
C GLY A 400 21.40 1.64 -12.13
N ARG A 401 22.69 1.39 -11.91
CA ARG A 401 23.76 2.34 -12.26
C ARG A 401 23.95 2.45 -13.76
N GLU A 402 23.88 1.34 -14.49
CA GLU A 402 24.10 1.32 -15.94
C GLU A 402 22.93 1.96 -16.70
N ARG A 403 21.70 1.51 -16.43
CA ARG A 403 20.48 1.92 -17.16
C ARG A 403 19.86 3.21 -16.61
N GLY A 404 20.17 3.58 -15.35
CA GLY A 404 19.56 4.70 -14.67
C GLY A 404 18.19 4.39 -14.04
N TYR A 405 17.74 3.14 -14.13
CA TYR A 405 16.48 2.65 -13.53
C TYR A 405 16.56 1.16 -13.20
N VAL A 406 15.63 0.72 -12.36
CA VAL A 406 15.33 -0.70 -12.09
C VAL A 406 13.90 -1.01 -12.53
N GLU A 407 13.60 -2.30 -12.80
CA GLU A 407 12.30 -2.72 -13.35
C GLU A 407 11.65 -3.81 -12.50
N THR A 408 10.31 -3.82 -12.48
CA THR A 408 9.50 -4.94 -11.97
C THR A 408 9.41 -6.08 -12.98
N LEU A 409 8.79 -7.20 -12.57
CA LEU A 409 8.51 -8.35 -13.46
C LEU A 409 7.63 -7.97 -14.66
N LEU A 410 6.77 -6.96 -14.55
CA LEU A 410 5.93 -6.48 -15.65
C LEU A 410 6.51 -5.24 -16.37
N GLY A 411 7.77 -4.87 -16.08
CA GLY A 411 8.45 -3.77 -16.77
C GLY A 411 8.14 -2.37 -16.24
N ARG A 412 7.54 -2.25 -15.05
CA ARG A 412 7.39 -0.94 -14.38
C ARG A 412 8.76 -0.42 -14.01
N ARG A 413 9.08 0.83 -14.38
CA ARG A 413 10.39 1.43 -14.13
C ARG A 413 10.39 2.32 -12.90
N ARG A 414 11.46 2.24 -12.12
CA ARG A 414 11.82 3.21 -11.09
C ARG A 414 13.17 3.83 -11.45
N TYR A 415 13.18 5.12 -11.75
CA TYR A 415 14.41 5.85 -12.09
C TYR A 415 15.25 6.12 -10.84
N MET A 416 16.57 5.94 -10.95
CA MET A 416 17.54 5.95 -9.84
C MET A 416 18.70 6.93 -10.07
N PRO A 417 18.44 8.24 -10.25
CA PRO A 417 19.50 9.20 -10.56
C PRO A 417 20.58 9.27 -9.47
N ASP A 418 20.20 9.06 -8.20
CA ASP A 418 21.11 9.20 -7.06
C ASP A 418 22.02 7.99 -6.83
N LEU A 419 21.87 6.88 -7.57
CA LEU A 419 22.82 5.75 -7.50
C LEU A 419 24.26 6.12 -7.88
N ARG A 420 24.43 7.19 -8.65
CA ARG A 420 25.74 7.75 -9.03
C ARG A 420 26.13 8.99 -8.22
N SER A 421 25.38 9.34 -7.18
CA SER A 421 25.63 10.52 -6.35
C SER A 421 26.96 10.41 -5.61
N ARG A 422 27.72 11.50 -5.58
CA ARG A 422 28.92 11.62 -4.74
C ARG A 422 28.58 11.74 -3.26
N ASN A 423 27.37 12.18 -2.93
CA ASN A 423 26.89 12.23 -1.55
C ASN A 423 26.58 10.82 -1.07
N PHE A 424 27.31 10.36 -0.07
CA PHE A 424 27.14 9.02 0.50
C PHE A 424 25.72 8.74 1.00
N ALA A 425 25.09 9.70 1.67
CA ALA A 425 23.75 9.51 2.23
C ALA A 425 22.68 9.34 1.14
N LEU A 426 22.74 10.17 0.07
CA LEU A 426 21.85 10.06 -1.08
C LEU A 426 22.08 8.73 -1.82
N ARG A 427 23.33 8.38 -2.07
CA ARG A 427 23.66 7.12 -2.74
C ARG A 427 23.20 5.92 -1.93
N ALA A 428 23.46 5.87 -0.61
CA ALA A 428 23.04 4.77 0.24
C ALA A 428 21.49 4.64 0.34
N ALA A 429 20.78 5.76 0.27
CA ALA A 429 19.31 5.73 0.16
C ALA A 429 18.86 5.16 -1.18
N ALA A 430 19.45 5.61 -2.29
CA ALA A 430 19.16 5.13 -3.63
C ALA A 430 19.50 3.63 -3.81
N GLU A 431 20.57 3.13 -3.19
CA GLU A 431 20.93 1.71 -3.22
C GLU A 431 19.88 0.84 -2.54
N ARG A 432 19.31 1.29 -1.40
CA ARG A 432 18.18 0.58 -0.77
C ARG A 432 16.92 0.64 -1.64
N GLU A 433 16.62 1.78 -2.23
CA GLU A 433 15.46 1.90 -3.14
C GLU A 433 15.61 1.03 -4.38
N ALA A 434 16.81 0.95 -4.98
CA ALA A 434 17.08 0.14 -6.17
C ALA A 434 16.88 -1.36 -5.91
N THR A 435 17.20 -1.83 -4.71
CA THR A 435 16.98 -3.23 -4.32
C THR A 435 15.50 -3.51 -4.05
N ASN A 436 14.80 -2.56 -3.43
CA ASN A 436 13.42 -2.73 -3.00
C ASN A 436 12.39 -2.52 -4.10
N ALA A 437 12.63 -1.58 -5.01
CA ALA A 437 11.64 -1.16 -5.99
C ALA A 437 11.19 -2.30 -6.94
N PRO A 438 12.08 -3.18 -7.47
CA PRO A 438 11.63 -4.31 -8.27
C PRO A 438 10.74 -5.28 -7.48
N LEU A 439 11.04 -5.49 -6.21
CA LEU A 439 10.32 -6.42 -5.35
C LEU A 439 8.94 -5.88 -4.94
N GLN A 440 8.91 -4.69 -4.34
CA GLN A 440 7.66 -4.05 -3.92
C GLN A 440 6.77 -3.72 -5.12
N GLY A 441 7.37 -3.28 -6.22
CA GLY A 441 6.65 -2.99 -7.44
C GLY A 441 6.07 -4.25 -8.09
N SER A 442 6.81 -5.38 -8.09
CA SER A 442 6.28 -6.64 -8.59
C SER A 442 5.14 -7.19 -7.73
N ALA A 443 5.19 -6.99 -6.39
CA ALA A 443 4.07 -7.32 -5.51
C ALA A 443 2.84 -6.45 -5.81
N ALA A 444 3.05 -5.15 -6.06
CA ALA A 444 1.98 -4.25 -6.45
C ALA A 444 1.37 -4.60 -7.82
N ASP A 445 2.20 -4.94 -8.80
CA ASP A 445 1.77 -5.37 -10.13
C ASP A 445 0.97 -6.68 -10.06
N LEU A 446 1.43 -7.64 -9.23
CA LEU A 446 0.73 -8.90 -8.97
C LEU A 446 -0.66 -8.65 -8.38
N MET A 447 -0.75 -7.83 -7.33
CA MET A 447 -2.03 -7.48 -6.69
C MET A 447 -2.99 -6.80 -7.68
N LYS A 448 -2.50 -5.83 -8.46
CA LYS A 448 -3.31 -5.15 -9.48
C LYS A 448 -3.83 -6.10 -10.55
N LEU A 449 -2.98 -7.00 -11.01
CA LEU A 449 -3.36 -8.02 -12.00
C LEU A 449 -4.39 -8.99 -11.40
N ALA A 450 -4.19 -9.42 -10.15
CA ALA A 450 -5.17 -10.25 -9.43
C ALA A 450 -6.53 -9.56 -9.31
N MET A 451 -6.57 -8.27 -8.94
CA MET A 451 -7.81 -7.50 -8.86
C MET A 451 -8.54 -7.42 -10.20
N VAL A 452 -7.83 -7.16 -11.30
CA VAL A 452 -8.43 -7.10 -12.65
C VAL A 452 -8.97 -8.44 -13.09
N ARG A 453 -8.25 -9.53 -12.82
CA ARG A 453 -8.67 -10.89 -13.16
C ARG A 453 -9.86 -11.32 -12.32
N LEU A 454 -9.81 -11.07 -11.01
CA LEU A 454 -10.87 -11.39 -10.07
C LEU A 454 -12.18 -10.68 -10.41
N ASP A 455 -12.14 -9.39 -10.74
CA ASP A 455 -13.33 -8.63 -11.16
C ASP A 455 -14.03 -9.29 -12.36
N ARG A 456 -13.25 -9.70 -13.36
CA ARG A 456 -13.76 -10.40 -14.54
C ARG A 456 -14.29 -11.81 -14.22
N ALA A 457 -13.59 -12.55 -13.36
CA ALA A 457 -13.96 -13.90 -12.99
C ALA A 457 -15.29 -13.93 -12.19
N LEU A 458 -15.43 -13.03 -11.21
CA LEU A 458 -16.67 -12.87 -10.45
C LEU A 458 -17.85 -12.49 -11.34
N ALA A 459 -17.67 -11.52 -12.22
CA ALA A 459 -18.70 -11.10 -13.18
C ALA A 459 -19.08 -12.25 -14.14
N SER A 460 -18.10 -13.00 -14.65
CA SER A 460 -18.34 -14.13 -15.56
C SER A 460 -19.05 -15.30 -14.88
N ALA A 461 -18.79 -15.52 -13.60
CA ALA A 461 -19.45 -16.55 -12.80
C ALA A 461 -20.83 -16.10 -12.25
N GLY A 462 -21.20 -14.83 -12.43
CA GLY A 462 -22.45 -14.27 -11.88
C GLY A 462 -22.45 -14.22 -10.34
N LEU A 463 -21.27 -14.14 -9.70
CA LEU A 463 -21.12 -14.09 -8.25
C LEU A 463 -21.21 -12.64 -7.75
N ASP A 464 -22.16 -12.38 -6.86
CA ASP A 464 -22.34 -11.06 -6.21
C ASP A 464 -21.41 -10.94 -5.00
N ALA A 465 -20.16 -10.62 -5.25
CA ALA A 465 -19.13 -10.47 -4.24
C ALA A 465 -18.30 -9.19 -4.51
N PRO A 466 -18.84 -8.00 -4.23
CA PRO A 466 -18.15 -6.74 -4.48
C PRO A 466 -16.84 -6.66 -3.70
N MET A 467 -15.75 -6.29 -4.38
CA MET A 467 -14.53 -5.86 -3.73
C MET A 467 -14.76 -4.51 -3.06
N LEU A 468 -14.33 -4.36 -1.81
CA LEU A 468 -14.54 -3.18 -0.99
C LEU A 468 -13.25 -2.40 -0.74
N LEU A 469 -12.18 -3.11 -0.36
CA LEU A 469 -10.89 -2.50 -0.01
C LEU A 469 -9.72 -3.32 -0.56
N GLN A 470 -8.65 -2.62 -0.89
CA GLN A 470 -7.32 -3.18 -1.09
C GLN A 470 -6.38 -2.53 -0.06
N ILE A 471 -5.70 -3.34 0.76
CA ILE A 471 -4.84 -2.87 1.84
C ILE A 471 -3.56 -3.69 1.84
N HIS A 472 -2.44 -3.09 1.46
CA HIS A 472 -1.16 -3.77 1.30
C HIS A 472 -1.26 -4.99 0.37
N ASP A 473 -1.19 -6.19 0.92
CA ASP A 473 -1.27 -7.46 0.20
C ASP A 473 -2.63 -8.17 0.41
N GLU A 474 -3.63 -7.45 0.96
CA GLU A 474 -4.97 -7.95 1.33
C GLU A 474 -6.06 -7.34 0.44
N LEU A 475 -7.03 -8.16 0.03
CA LEU A 475 -8.30 -7.76 -0.56
C LEU A 475 -9.45 -8.07 0.40
N ILE A 476 -10.42 -7.16 0.49
CA ILE A 476 -11.64 -7.36 1.28
C ILE A 476 -12.85 -7.30 0.36
N LEU A 477 -13.65 -8.37 0.41
CA LEU A 477 -14.88 -8.50 -0.32
C LEU A 477 -16.06 -8.64 0.67
N GLU A 478 -17.26 -8.38 0.17
CA GLU A 478 -18.52 -8.61 0.88
C GLU A 478 -19.28 -9.74 0.18
N VAL A 479 -19.58 -10.82 0.91
CA VAL A 479 -20.06 -12.07 0.32
C VAL A 479 -21.31 -12.55 1.06
N ALA A 480 -22.29 -13.11 0.33
CA ALA A 480 -23.38 -13.83 0.93
C ALA A 480 -22.88 -15.17 1.51
N PRO A 481 -23.32 -15.61 2.70
CA PRO A 481 -22.81 -16.84 3.32
C PRO A 481 -22.89 -18.06 2.42
N GLU A 482 -23.96 -18.19 1.64
CA GLU A 482 -24.19 -19.29 0.69
C GLU A 482 -23.21 -19.30 -0.48
N ASP A 483 -22.65 -18.15 -0.85
CA ASP A 483 -21.69 -18.01 -1.95
C ASP A 483 -20.22 -18.08 -1.48
N LEU A 484 -19.98 -18.12 -0.15
CA LEU A 484 -18.64 -18.00 0.43
C LEU A 484 -17.65 -19.03 -0.14
N ALA A 485 -18.09 -20.28 -0.31
CA ALA A 485 -17.24 -21.34 -0.86
C ALA A 485 -16.90 -21.11 -2.35
N ALA A 486 -17.87 -20.67 -3.16
CA ALA A 486 -17.67 -20.41 -4.59
C ALA A 486 -16.79 -19.17 -4.81
N VAL A 487 -17.08 -18.08 -4.10
CA VAL A 487 -16.31 -16.85 -4.13
C VAL A 487 -14.89 -17.09 -3.60
N GLY A 488 -14.75 -17.80 -2.48
CA GLY A 488 -13.44 -18.13 -1.90
C GLY A 488 -12.53 -18.90 -2.88
N ARG A 489 -13.09 -19.90 -3.59
CA ARG A 489 -12.36 -20.63 -4.65
C ARG A 489 -11.92 -19.68 -5.76
N THR A 490 -12.81 -18.83 -6.26
CA THR A 490 -12.50 -17.88 -7.33
C THR A 490 -11.43 -16.88 -6.90
N VAL A 491 -11.54 -16.32 -5.68
CA VAL A 491 -10.56 -15.38 -5.13
C VAL A 491 -9.19 -16.05 -5.00
N LYS A 492 -9.13 -17.24 -4.41
CA LYS A 492 -7.88 -17.98 -4.22
C LYS A 492 -7.22 -18.30 -5.56
N ASP A 493 -7.98 -18.82 -6.53
CA ASP A 493 -7.48 -19.17 -7.86
C ASP A 493 -6.92 -17.96 -8.59
N GLU A 494 -7.66 -16.85 -8.64
CA GLU A 494 -7.22 -15.65 -9.35
C GLU A 494 -6.05 -14.94 -8.68
N MET A 495 -5.93 -15.00 -7.35
CA MET A 495 -4.78 -14.47 -6.64
C MET A 495 -3.54 -15.37 -6.83
N GLU A 496 -3.65 -16.67 -6.64
CA GLU A 496 -2.52 -17.59 -6.71
C GLU A 496 -1.98 -17.76 -8.14
N HIS A 497 -2.84 -17.59 -9.16
CA HIS A 497 -2.47 -17.72 -10.57
C HIS A 497 -2.38 -16.37 -11.32
N ALA A 498 -2.41 -15.24 -10.61
CA ALA A 498 -2.31 -13.93 -11.26
C ALA A 498 -1.00 -13.77 -12.05
N MET A 499 0.10 -14.32 -11.55
CA MET A 499 1.41 -14.25 -12.20
C MET A 499 2.15 -15.58 -12.05
N LYS A 500 2.86 -15.99 -13.09
CA LYS A 500 3.66 -17.22 -13.03
C LYS A 500 5.02 -16.95 -12.40
N LEU A 501 5.22 -17.43 -11.17
CA LEU A 501 6.50 -17.43 -10.50
C LEU A 501 7.17 -18.81 -10.55
N SER A 502 8.46 -18.87 -10.17
CA SER A 502 9.20 -20.12 -10.00
C SER A 502 9.01 -20.75 -8.61
N VAL A 503 8.12 -20.23 -7.83
CA VAL A 503 7.66 -20.74 -6.54
C VAL A 503 6.15 -20.61 -6.48
N PRO A 504 5.41 -21.42 -5.72
CA PRO A 504 3.98 -21.25 -5.56
C PRO A 504 3.65 -19.91 -4.93
N ILE A 505 2.55 -19.29 -5.37
CA ILE A 505 1.93 -18.16 -4.71
C ILE A 505 0.80 -18.72 -3.86
N GLU A 506 0.64 -18.26 -2.65
CA GLU A 506 -0.40 -18.70 -1.74
C GLU A 506 -1.19 -17.52 -1.21
N ALA A 507 -2.51 -17.66 -1.20
CA ALA A 507 -3.45 -16.72 -0.62
C ALA A 507 -4.21 -17.38 0.55
N THR A 508 -4.19 -16.71 1.70
CA THR A 508 -4.93 -17.13 2.90
C THR A 508 -6.30 -16.48 2.91
N LEU A 509 -7.34 -17.26 3.11
CA LEU A 509 -8.72 -16.79 3.19
C LEU A 509 -9.20 -16.71 4.64
N LYS A 510 -9.87 -15.61 4.99
CA LYS A 510 -10.48 -15.39 6.30
C LYS A 510 -11.88 -14.83 6.10
N SER A 511 -12.85 -15.25 6.91
CA SER A 511 -14.19 -14.67 6.87
C SER A 511 -14.73 -14.34 8.25
N GLY A 512 -15.63 -13.36 8.32
CA GLY A 512 -16.24 -12.92 9.56
C GLY A 512 -17.23 -11.79 9.37
N ARG A 513 -17.92 -11.44 10.46
CA ARG A 513 -18.92 -10.36 10.44
C ARG A 513 -18.29 -8.96 10.45
N THR A 514 -17.10 -8.84 10.99
CA THR A 514 -16.33 -7.58 11.05
C THR A 514 -14.92 -7.81 10.52
N TRP A 515 -14.25 -6.76 10.12
CA TRP A 515 -12.85 -6.85 9.68
C TRP A 515 -11.88 -7.27 10.80
N TYR A 516 -12.31 -7.20 12.05
CA TYR A 516 -11.55 -7.68 13.20
C TYR A 516 -11.76 -9.18 13.48
N ASP A 517 -13.00 -9.65 13.35
CA ASP A 517 -13.41 -10.99 13.74
C ASP A 517 -13.26 -12.02 12.60
N VAL A 518 -12.53 -11.67 11.52
CA VAL A 518 -12.25 -12.61 10.43
C VAL A 518 -11.37 -13.76 10.92
N VAL A 519 -11.82 -14.98 10.68
CA VAL A 519 -11.15 -16.23 11.04
C VAL A 519 -10.75 -16.97 9.78
N GLU A 520 -9.53 -17.49 9.78
CA GLU A 520 -9.02 -18.33 8.69
C GLU A 520 -9.86 -19.61 8.54
N PHE A 521 -10.13 -19.99 7.31
CA PHE A 521 -10.85 -21.20 6.96
C PHE A 521 -10.23 -21.85 5.71
N GLU A 522 -10.37 -23.15 5.62
CA GLU A 522 -10.03 -23.89 4.41
C GLU A 522 -11.30 -24.13 3.58
N LEU A 523 -11.15 -24.12 2.26
CA LEU A 523 -12.30 -24.28 1.35
C LEU A 523 -12.98 -25.65 1.51
N ASP A 524 -12.22 -26.66 1.89
CA ASP A 524 -12.73 -28.00 2.14
C ASP A 524 -13.62 -28.09 3.40
N ASP A 525 -13.49 -27.13 4.33
CA ASP A 525 -14.31 -27.06 5.53
C ASP A 525 -15.73 -26.52 5.26
N LEU A 526 -15.96 -25.97 4.05
CA LEU A 526 -17.23 -25.35 3.64
C LEU A 526 -18.09 -26.26 2.73
N VAL A 527 -17.70 -27.52 2.54
CA VAL A 527 -18.43 -28.49 1.66
C VAL A 527 -19.43 -29.32 2.46
#